data_e039c461c5ea4e2bade51fce804b445d
#
_entry.id   e039c461c5ea4e2bade51fce804b445d
#
_cell.length_a   1.000
_cell.length_b   1.000
_cell.length_c   1.000
_cell.angle_alpha   90.00
_cell.angle_beta   90.00
_cell.angle_gamma   90.00
#
_symmetry.space_group_name_H-M   'P 1'
#
loop_
_entity.id
_entity.type
_entity.pdbx_description
1 polymer ?
#
loop_
_entity_poly.entity_id
_entity_poly.type
_entity_poly.pdbx_seq_one_letter_code
_entity_poly.pdbx_strand_id
1 'polypeptide(L)'
;SAVEEQGRGAEDTGLLPASPDESGFDSSVADDVPGSAGEPGIDRVSREYVPENQALDGEKIEFNENDADYSGLDDGGKLRYNVEMILGELLSSFETLERRSVQRWAQVPYRRAKEHYAEGDAAFLKRDWATAEIHYLDALSLLEPLFERVEPEFEKALAGAKVAFDAGDRAEALRLFELAVAITPNHPEARAGLQRAQNLETVLRLVEQGLDYEEE
;
A
#
# COMPACT_ATOMS: atom_id res chain seq x y z
N SER A 1 22.58 -45.37 36.85
CA SER A 1 22.16 -46.45 35.95
C SER A 1 21.61 -45.77 34.69
N ALA A 2 22.39 -45.49 33.71
CA ALA A 2 22.85 -46.28 32.57
C ALA A 2 21.69 -46.98 31.87
N VAL A 3 21.43 -46.60 30.65
CA VAL A 3 21.64 -47.37 29.44
C VAL A 3 21.36 -46.49 28.21
N GLU A 4 22.39 -46.36 27.39
CA GLU A 4 22.44 -46.13 25.96
C GLU A 4 21.49 -47.03 25.16
N GLU A 5 20.99 -46.57 24.02
CA GLU A 5 21.17 -47.35 22.80
C GLU A 5 20.96 -46.52 21.54
N GLN A 6 21.86 -46.74 20.64
CA GLN A 6 22.10 -46.20 19.30
C GLN A 6 21.08 -46.75 18.29
N GLY A 7 20.84 -46.03 17.24
CA GLY A 7 20.16 -46.53 16.05
C GLY A 7 20.40 -45.63 14.82
N ARG A 8 21.33 -46.10 14.01
CA ARG A 8 21.78 -45.59 12.69
C ARG A 8 20.68 -45.64 11.63
N GLY A 9 20.76 -44.70 10.69
CA GLY A 9 20.84 -45.09 9.25
C GLY A 9 19.63 -44.68 8.44
N ALA A 10 19.80 -43.80 7.50
CA ALA A 10 19.85 -44.11 6.07
C ALA A 10 19.84 -42.82 5.26
N GLU A 11 20.86 -42.69 4.45
CA GLU A 11 20.96 -41.78 3.32
C GLU A 11 19.94 -42.20 2.26
N ASP A 12 19.20 -41.22 1.71
CA ASP A 12 18.61 -41.46 0.40
C ASP A 12 18.84 -40.22 -0.48
N THR A 13 19.71 -40.48 -1.45
CA THR A 13 20.06 -39.63 -2.58
C THR A 13 19.02 -39.83 -3.66
N GLY A 14 18.25 -38.79 -3.97
CA GLY A 14 17.25 -38.81 -5.04
C GLY A 14 17.24 -37.56 -5.90
N LEU A 15 18.04 -37.61 -6.95
CA LEU A 15 17.87 -37.10 -8.32
C LEU A 15 16.95 -35.87 -8.55
N LEU A 16 17.59 -34.81 -9.05
CA LEU A 16 16.99 -33.75 -9.85
C LEU A 16 16.57 -34.30 -11.22
N PRO A 17 15.40 -33.94 -11.75
CA PRO A 17 15.16 -34.08 -13.17
C PRO A 17 15.51 -32.79 -13.93
N ALA A 18 16.05 -33.05 -15.08
CA ALA A 18 16.60 -32.16 -16.09
C ALA A 18 15.57 -31.21 -16.70
N SER A 19 16.10 -30.07 -17.14
CA SER A 19 15.46 -29.11 -18.04
C SER A 19 15.20 -29.73 -19.43
N PRO A 20 14.13 -29.40 -20.13
CA PRO A 20 14.05 -29.53 -21.58
C PRO A 20 14.36 -28.21 -22.27
N ASP A 21 15.40 -28.21 -23.00
CA ASP A 21 15.68 -27.98 -24.42
C ASP A 21 15.09 -26.73 -25.09
N GLU A 22 16.06 -25.96 -25.57
CA GLU A 22 15.88 -24.89 -26.55
C GLU A 22 15.56 -25.49 -27.92
N SER A 23 14.58 -24.98 -28.59
CA SER A 23 14.60 -24.99 -30.06
C SER A 23 13.67 -23.95 -30.70
N GLY A 24 14.25 -23.09 -31.50
CA GLY A 24 13.72 -22.71 -32.77
C GLY A 24 12.98 -21.38 -32.85
N PHE A 25 13.72 -20.30 -32.95
CA PHE A 25 13.19 -19.05 -33.50
C PHE A 25 13.64 -18.91 -34.96
N ASP A 26 12.70 -19.01 -35.84
CA ASP A 26 12.88 -18.70 -37.26
C ASP A 26 12.56 -17.25 -37.54
N SER A 27 13.55 -16.56 -38.10
CA SER A 27 13.47 -15.21 -38.63
C SER A 27 13.06 -15.27 -40.09
N SER A 28 12.00 -14.59 -40.44
CA SER A 28 11.89 -13.78 -41.70
C SER A 28 10.42 -13.49 -41.99
N VAL A 29 10.06 -12.28 -42.14
CA VAL A 29 9.60 -11.69 -43.41
C VAL A 29 9.44 -10.17 -43.22
N ALA A 30 10.04 -9.46 -44.13
CA ALA A 30 10.02 -8.01 -44.30
C ALA A 30 8.75 -7.50 -44.99
N ASP A 31 8.58 -6.18 -44.90
CA ASP A 31 7.90 -5.26 -45.82
C ASP A 31 6.36 -5.25 -45.82
N ASP A 32 5.79 -4.19 -45.30
CA ASP A 32 5.07 -3.21 -46.15
C ASP A 32 4.71 -1.94 -45.33
N VAL A 33 5.21 -0.80 -45.78
CA VAL A 33 4.71 0.53 -45.39
C VAL A 33 3.94 1.07 -46.58
N PRO A 34 2.72 1.57 -46.38
CA PRO A 34 2.42 2.87 -46.93
C PRO A 34 1.53 3.79 -46.11
N GLY A 35 1.91 5.06 -46.10
CA GLY A 35 0.95 6.14 -46.25
C GLY A 35 0.53 6.88 -44.97
N SER A 36 1.28 7.89 -44.66
CA SER A 36 0.86 9.22 -44.22
C SER A 36 -0.65 9.52 -44.25
N ALA A 37 -1.24 9.79 -43.09
CA ALA A 37 -2.34 10.75 -42.96
C ALA A 37 -2.50 11.22 -41.50
N GLY A 38 -2.31 12.52 -41.28
CA GLY A 38 -3.10 13.31 -40.36
C GLY A 38 -2.88 13.08 -38.85
N GLU A 39 -1.97 13.82 -38.26
CA GLU A 39 -1.99 14.08 -36.82
C GLU A 39 -3.24 14.93 -36.48
N PRO A 40 -4.15 14.47 -35.61
CA PRO A 40 -5.03 15.39 -34.90
C PRO A 40 -4.23 16.00 -33.74
N GLY A 41 -4.13 17.33 -33.73
CA GLY A 41 -3.53 18.11 -32.69
C GLY A 41 -4.01 17.68 -31.30
N ILE A 42 -3.07 17.19 -30.51
CA ILE A 42 -3.30 16.98 -29.09
C ILE A 42 -3.22 18.36 -28.47
N ASP A 43 -4.39 18.95 -28.24
CA ASP A 43 -4.54 20.07 -27.33
C ASP A 43 -3.88 19.68 -26.01
N ARG A 44 -2.72 20.29 -25.74
CA ARG A 44 -2.11 20.28 -24.42
C ARG A 44 -3.02 21.10 -23.51
N VAL A 45 -4.09 20.48 -23.05
CA VAL A 45 -4.76 20.93 -21.84
C VAL A 45 -3.74 20.77 -20.73
N SER A 46 -3.16 21.91 -20.34
CA SER A 46 -2.43 22.03 -19.08
C SER A 46 -3.37 21.52 -17.99
N ARG A 47 -3.19 20.28 -17.58
CA ARG A 47 -3.80 19.78 -16.36
C ARG A 47 -3.17 20.59 -15.24
N GLU A 48 -3.87 21.64 -14.85
CA GLU A 48 -3.64 22.34 -13.61
C GLU A 48 -3.61 21.27 -12.50
N TYR A 49 -2.47 21.15 -11.82
CA TYR A 49 -2.29 20.27 -10.69
C TYR A 49 -3.28 20.73 -9.61
N VAL A 50 -4.38 20.05 -9.47
CA VAL A 50 -5.27 20.17 -8.32
C VAL A 50 -4.65 19.28 -7.24
N PRO A 51 -4.19 19.84 -6.12
CA PRO A 51 -3.67 19.02 -5.03
C PRO A 51 -4.77 18.07 -4.56
N GLU A 52 -4.48 16.79 -4.62
CA GLU A 52 -5.35 15.67 -4.25
C GLU A 52 -5.78 15.67 -2.76
N ASN A 53 -5.36 16.70 -2.01
CA ASN A 53 -5.68 16.91 -0.60
C ASN A 53 -7.10 17.47 -0.36
N GLN A 54 -7.87 17.79 -1.41
CA GLN A 54 -9.26 18.26 -1.24
C GLN A 54 -10.30 17.12 -1.17
N ALA A 55 -9.89 15.87 -1.29
CA ALA A 55 -10.80 14.73 -1.22
C ALA A 55 -10.72 13.94 0.11
N LEU A 56 -10.15 14.54 1.17
CA LEU A 56 -10.13 13.94 2.50
C LEU A 56 -11.23 14.47 3.43
N ASP A 57 -12.09 15.33 2.93
CA ASP A 57 -13.38 15.52 3.57
C ASP A 57 -14.19 14.26 3.29
N GLY A 58 -14.03 13.27 4.18
CA GLY A 58 -14.94 12.14 4.24
C GLY A 58 -16.33 12.74 4.41
N GLU A 59 -17.10 12.78 3.34
CA GLU A 59 -18.52 12.98 3.46
C GLU A 59 -18.98 11.89 4.41
N LYS A 60 -19.23 12.29 5.67
CA LYS A 60 -19.96 11.42 6.60
C LYS A 60 -21.23 11.05 5.86
N ILE A 61 -21.41 9.78 5.59
CA ILE A 61 -22.67 9.29 5.02
C ILE A 61 -23.71 9.64 6.06
N GLU A 62 -24.36 10.79 5.88
CA GLU A 62 -25.47 11.18 6.75
C GLU A 62 -26.61 10.23 6.47
N PHE A 63 -26.96 9.50 7.50
CA PHE A 63 -28.06 8.57 7.50
C PHE A 63 -29.36 9.32 7.16
N ASN A 64 -29.90 9.12 5.98
CA ASN A 64 -31.14 9.75 5.56
C ASN A 64 -32.31 8.79 5.83
N GLU A 65 -32.99 8.95 6.97
CA GLU A 65 -34.19 8.21 7.32
C GLU A 65 -35.33 8.34 6.29
N ASN A 66 -35.23 9.27 5.35
CA ASN A 66 -36.20 9.51 4.27
C ASN A 66 -35.85 8.75 2.98
N ASP A 67 -34.81 7.91 3.00
CA ASP A 67 -34.51 7.06 1.84
C ASP A 67 -35.67 6.09 1.62
N ALA A 68 -36.19 6.04 0.39
CA ALA A 68 -37.36 5.21 0.04
C ALA A 68 -37.13 3.73 0.34
N ASP A 69 -35.87 3.28 0.22
CA ASP A 69 -35.48 1.90 0.50
C ASP A 69 -35.49 1.59 2.00
N TYR A 70 -35.25 2.58 2.86
CA TYR A 70 -35.25 2.42 4.32
C TYR A 70 -36.67 2.45 4.93
N SER A 71 -37.52 3.34 4.45
CA SER A 71 -38.85 3.58 5.06
C SER A 71 -39.81 2.39 4.96
N GLY A 72 -39.59 1.47 4.03
CA GLY A 72 -40.42 0.28 3.81
C GLY A 72 -39.97 -0.98 4.57
N LEU A 73 -38.84 -0.91 5.32
CA LEU A 73 -38.26 -2.05 6.01
C LEU A 73 -38.87 -2.24 7.42
N ASP A 74 -38.96 -3.49 7.87
CA ASP A 74 -39.15 -3.82 9.28
C ASP A 74 -37.89 -3.52 10.11
N ASP A 75 -37.96 -3.64 11.43
CA ASP A 75 -36.86 -3.33 12.31
C ASP A 75 -35.60 -4.16 12.02
N GLY A 76 -35.75 -5.43 11.62
CA GLY A 76 -34.65 -6.30 11.24
C GLY A 76 -34.01 -5.89 9.91
N GLY A 77 -34.82 -5.47 8.94
CA GLY A 77 -34.39 -4.93 7.66
C GLY A 77 -33.66 -3.62 7.81
N LYS A 78 -34.13 -2.72 8.68
CA LYS A 78 -33.45 -1.44 8.99
C LYS A 78 -32.10 -1.67 9.62
N LEU A 79 -32.02 -2.57 10.61
CA LEU A 79 -30.73 -2.89 11.24
C LEU A 79 -29.74 -3.45 10.24
N ARG A 80 -30.17 -4.38 9.38
CA ARG A 80 -29.33 -4.92 8.31
C ARG A 80 -28.83 -3.82 7.37
N TYR A 81 -29.71 -2.92 6.92
CA TYR A 81 -29.37 -1.80 6.05
C TYR A 81 -28.30 -0.90 6.69
N ASN A 82 -28.45 -0.56 7.97
CA ASN A 82 -27.47 0.22 8.71
C ASN A 82 -26.10 -0.46 8.74
N VAL A 83 -26.07 -1.75 9.02
CA VAL A 83 -24.84 -2.54 9.05
C VAL A 83 -24.16 -2.57 7.69
N GLU A 84 -24.91 -2.72 6.60
CA GLU A 84 -24.38 -2.67 5.23
C GLU A 84 -23.79 -1.28 4.89
N MET A 85 -24.41 -0.20 5.36
CA MET A 85 -23.89 1.17 5.20
C MET A 85 -22.59 1.38 5.97
N ILE A 86 -22.56 0.97 7.26
CA ILE A 86 -21.35 1.05 8.09
C ILE A 86 -20.22 0.22 7.49
N LEU A 87 -20.50 -0.95 6.98
CA LEU A 87 -19.53 -1.80 6.29
C LEU A 87 -18.96 -1.10 5.05
N GLY A 88 -19.80 -0.43 4.24
CA GLY A 88 -19.37 0.33 3.08
C GLY A 88 -18.39 1.46 3.46
N GLU A 89 -18.70 2.23 4.50
CA GLU A 89 -17.82 3.28 5.05
C GLU A 89 -16.50 2.70 5.56
N LEU A 90 -16.58 1.59 6.31
CA LEU A 90 -15.41 0.91 6.85
C LEU A 90 -14.46 0.43 5.74
N LEU A 91 -15.00 -0.19 4.69
CA LEU A 91 -14.19 -0.66 3.55
C LEU A 91 -13.53 0.50 2.79
N SER A 92 -14.27 1.60 2.58
CA SER A 92 -13.73 2.82 1.98
C SER A 92 -12.61 3.43 2.83
N SER A 93 -12.78 3.43 4.16
CA SER A 93 -11.78 3.91 5.12
C SER A 93 -10.51 3.07 5.08
N PHE A 94 -10.63 1.74 5.04
CA PHE A 94 -9.49 0.84 4.86
C PHE A 94 -8.75 1.14 3.55
N GLU A 95 -9.46 1.20 2.43
CA GLU A 95 -8.86 1.45 1.12
C GLU A 95 -8.10 2.78 1.08
N THR A 96 -8.68 3.83 1.65
CA THR A 96 -8.07 5.17 1.68
C THR A 96 -6.79 5.17 2.51
N LEU A 97 -6.78 4.55 3.69
CA LEU A 97 -5.60 4.46 4.56
C LEU A 97 -4.54 3.50 3.99
N GLU A 98 -4.94 2.42 3.31
CA GLU A 98 -4.01 1.51 2.63
C GLU A 98 -3.25 2.21 1.51
N ARG A 99 -3.90 3.05 0.73
CA ARG A 99 -3.25 3.92 -0.28
C ARG A 99 -2.22 4.87 0.34
N ARG A 100 -2.35 5.22 1.61
CA ARG A 100 -1.42 6.02 2.40
C ARG A 100 -0.40 5.17 3.18
N SER A 101 -0.31 3.88 2.86
CA SER A 101 0.63 2.94 3.49
C SER A 101 0.54 2.90 5.02
N VAL A 102 -0.67 2.99 5.57
CA VAL A 102 -0.99 3.03 7.01
C VAL A 102 -0.27 1.95 7.81
N GLN A 103 -0.07 0.79 7.22
CA GLN A 103 0.62 -0.36 7.83
C GLN A 103 2.07 -0.04 8.21
N ARG A 104 2.71 0.95 7.55
CA ARG A 104 4.11 1.34 7.80
C ARG A 104 4.26 2.32 8.97
N TRP A 105 3.23 3.12 9.28
CA TRP A 105 3.30 4.17 10.30
C TRP A 105 2.29 4.02 11.43
N ALA A 106 1.20 3.25 11.25
CA ALA A 106 0.18 3.01 12.28
C ALA A 106 -0.20 1.53 12.38
N GLN A 107 0.78 0.63 12.33
CA GLN A 107 0.57 -0.82 12.28
C GLN A 107 -0.36 -1.36 13.38
N VAL A 108 -0.19 -0.91 14.63
CA VAL A 108 -0.95 -1.47 15.77
C VAL A 108 -2.43 -1.11 15.71
N PRO A 109 -2.85 0.16 15.63
CA PRO A 109 -4.26 0.51 15.57
C PRO A 109 -4.91 -0.02 14.28
N TYR A 110 -4.22 0.01 13.15
CA TYR A 110 -4.72 -0.53 11.89
C TYR A 110 -4.99 -2.04 11.97
N ARG A 111 -4.08 -2.83 12.57
CA ARG A 111 -4.29 -4.26 12.78
C ARG A 111 -5.49 -4.54 13.67
N ARG A 112 -5.65 -3.78 14.77
CA ARG A 112 -6.81 -3.92 15.66
C ARG A 112 -8.12 -3.62 14.95
N ALA A 113 -8.16 -2.62 14.10
CA ALA A 113 -9.33 -2.34 13.26
C ALA A 113 -9.66 -3.52 12.33
N LYS A 114 -8.64 -4.16 11.74
CA LYS A 114 -8.82 -5.38 10.92
C LYS A 114 -9.33 -6.57 11.75
N GLU A 115 -8.93 -6.70 13.01
CA GLU A 115 -9.42 -7.73 13.93
C GLU A 115 -10.92 -7.52 14.21
N HIS A 116 -11.33 -6.30 14.54
CA HIS A 116 -12.75 -5.96 14.70
C HIS A 116 -13.56 -6.17 13.43
N TYR A 117 -13.04 -5.75 12.26
CA TYR A 117 -13.67 -6.01 10.98
C TYR A 117 -13.96 -7.52 10.79
N ALA A 118 -12.97 -8.39 11.07
CA ALA A 118 -13.12 -9.83 10.92
C ALA A 118 -14.17 -10.42 11.90
N GLU A 119 -14.25 -9.89 13.13
CA GLU A 119 -15.27 -10.28 14.10
C GLU A 119 -16.67 -9.84 13.64
N GLY A 120 -16.79 -8.62 13.11
CA GLY A 120 -18.02 -8.11 12.52
C GLY A 120 -18.49 -8.95 11.32
N ASP A 121 -17.55 -9.32 10.46
CA ASP A 121 -17.83 -10.16 9.27
C ASP A 121 -18.32 -11.56 9.68
N ALA A 122 -17.73 -12.14 10.73
CA ALA A 122 -18.20 -13.43 11.28
C ALA A 122 -19.61 -13.35 11.89
N ALA A 123 -19.99 -12.23 12.49
CA ALA A 123 -21.34 -11.98 12.99
C ALA A 123 -22.32 -11.73 11.83
N PHE A 124 -21.93 -10.94 10.84
CA PHE A 124 -22.70 -10.65 9.64
C PHE A 124 -23.11 -11.92 8.89
N LEU A 125 -22.18 -12.86 8.69
CA LEU A 125 -22.45 -14.15 8.06
C LEU A 125 -23.46 -15.01 8.83
N LYS A 126 -23.54 -14.83 10.14
CA LYS A 126 -24.54 -15.48 11.00
C LYS A 126 -25.87 -14.74 11.06
N ARG A 127 -25.99 -13.60 10.39
CA ARG A 127 -27.11 -12.67 10.44
C ARG A 127 -27.36 -12.08 11.85
N ASP A 128 -26.30 -12.03 12.65
CA ASP A 128 -26.29 -11.31 13.93
C ASP A 128 -25.89 -9.85 13.67
N TRP A 129 -26.88 -9.10 13.16
CA TRP A 129 -26.67 -7.73 12.69
C TRP A 129 -26.24 -6.79 13.83
N ALA A 130 -26.78 -7.00 15.03
CA ALA A 130 -26.45 -6.15 16.19
C ALA A 130 -24.98 -6.33 16.61
N THR A 131 -24.47 -7.55 16.65
CA THR A 131 -23.08 -7.83 16.95
C THR A 131 -22.16 -7.33 15.82
N ALA A 132 -22.58 -7.50 14.55
CA ALA A 132 -21.83 -7.01 13.40
C ALA A 132 -21.67 -5.47 13.44
N GLU A 133 -22.77 -4.75 13.75
CA GLU A 133 -22.77 -3.28 13.89
C GLU A 133 -21.74 -2.81 14.92
N ILE A 134 -21.75 -3.42 16.12
CA ILE A 134 -20.83 -3.07 17.20
C ILE A 134 -19.37 -3.20 16.73
N HIS A 135 -19.01 -4.33 16.14
CA HIS A 135 -17.63 -4.57 15.71
C HIS A 135 -17.21 -3.67 14.54
N TYR A 136 -18.08 -3.38 13.59
CA TYR A 136 -17.77 -2.47 12.50
C TYR A 136 -17.59 -1.02 12.99
N LEU A 137 -18.41 -0.58 13.95
CA LEU A 137 -18.25 0.73 14.59
C LEU A 137 -16.97 0.80 15.41
N ASP A 138 -16.61 -0.26 16.14
CA ASP A 138 -15.32 -0.35 16.86
C ASP A 138 -14.15 -0.24 15.89
N ALA A 139 -14.22 -0.91 14.73
CA ALA A 139 -13.21 -0.80 13.69
C ALA A 139 -13.10 0.63 13.16
N LEU A 140 -14.22 1.30 12.82
CA LEU A 140 -14.24 2.69 12.38
C LEU A 140 -13.64 3.63 13.42
N SER A 141 -13.98 3.48 14.69
CA SER A 141 -13.46 4.30 15.77
C SER A 141 -11.92 4.23 15.91
N LEU A 142 -11.32 3.12 15.51
CA LEU A 142 -9.87 2.95 15.47
C LEU A 142 -9.22 3.56 14.22
N LEU A 143 -9.96 3.64 13.11
CA LEU A 143 -9.47 4.22 11.86
C LEU A 143 -9.61 5.75 11.81
N GLU A 144 -10.69 6.31 12.36
CA GLU A 144 -10.98 7.75 12.31
C GLU A 144 -9.79 8.62 12.78
N PRO A 145 -9.12 8.36 13.92
CA PRO A 145 -7.96 9.15 14.33
C PRO A 145 -6.74 9.00 13.39
N LEU A 146 -6.71 7.97 12.55
CA LEU A 146 -5.58 7.76 11.64
C LEU A 146 -5.61 8.70 10.44
N PHE A 147 -6.79 9.15 10.02
CA PHE A 147 -6.91 10.15 8.96
C PHE A 147 -6.26 11.48 9.36
N GLU A 148 -6.46 11.91 10.61
CA GLU A 148 -5.84 13.14 11.14
C GLU A 148 -4.31 13.02 11.26
N ARG A 149 -3.79 11.79 11.34
CA ARG A 149 -2.36 11.52 11.48
C ARG A 149 -1.62 11.40 10.16
N VAL A 150 -2.30 11.28 9.03
CA VAL A 150 -1.66 11.11 7.71
C VAL A 150 -0.67 12.24 7.43
N GLU A 151 -1.11 13.50 7.54
CA GLU A 151 -0.25 14.64 7.25
C GLU A 151 0.88 14.81 8.28
N PRO A 152 0.64 14.76 9.59
CA PRO A 152 1.71 14.78 10.59
C PRO A 152 2.76 13.67 10.42
N GLU A 153 2.37 12.46 10.08
CA GLU A 153 3.33 11.36 9.84
C GLU A 153 4.12 11.56 8.54
N PHE A 154 3.49 12.12 7.51
CA PHE A 154 4.18 12.52 6.29
C PHE A 154 5.22 13.62 6.57
N GLU A 155 4.84 14.70 7.22
CA GLU A 155 5.75 15.80 7.55
C GLU A 155 6.92 15.34 8.42
N LYS A 156 6.65 14.50 9.41
CA LYS A 156 7.67 13.88 10.26
C LYS A 156 8.65 13.03 9.48
N ALA A 157 8.15 12.19 8.57
CA ALA A 157 8.98 11.37 7.71
C ALA A 157 9.85 12.23 6.78
N LEU A 158 9.27 13.25 6.15
CA LEU A 158 9.98 14.15 5.23
C LEU A 158 11.04 14.98 5.96
N ALA A 159 10.72 15.55 7.11
CA ALA A 159 11.66 16.31 7.91
C ALA A 159 12.81 15.44 8.43
N GLY A 160 12.48 14.26 8.95
CA GLY A 160 13.48 13.28 9.40
C GLY A 160 14.40 12.82 8.27
N ALA A 161 13.85 12.61 7.08
CA ALA A 161 14.63 12.23 5.90
C ALA A 161 15.66 13.30 5.50
N LYS A 162 15.28 14.59 5.55
CA LYS A 162 16.18 15.70 5.28
C LYS A 162 17.32 15.76 6.30
N VAL A 163 16.99 15.66 7.59
CA VAL A 163 17.98 15.67 8.67
C VAL A 163 18.95 14.51 8.53
N ALA A 164 18.47 13.30 8.27
CA ALA A 164 19.31 12.13 8.06
C ALA A 164 20.22 12.29 6.82
N PHE A 165 19.68 12.85 5.73
CA PHE A 165 20.43 13.12 4.50
C PHE A 165 21.55 14.12 4.73
N ASP A 166 21.28 15.22 5.42
CA ASP A 166 22.26 16.27 5.74
C ASP A 166 23.34 15.78 6.72
N ALA A 167 22.98 14.85 7.60
CA ALA A 167 23.91 14.17 8.51
C ALA A 167 24.77 13.09 7.83
N GLY A 168 24.50 12.76 6.57
CA GLY A 168 25.19 11.70 5.84
C GLY A 168 24.71 10.29 6.20
N ASP A 169 23.63 10.14 6.99
CA ASP A 169 23.00 8.85 7.27
C ASP A 169 22.07 8.45 6.12
N ARG A 170 22.69 7.83 5.12
CA ARG A 170 22.03 7.45 3.87
C ARG A 170 20.92 6.40 4.08
N ALA A 171 21.20 5.43 4.94
CA ALA A 171 20.23 4.33 5.16
C ALA A 171 18.94 4.87 5.77
N GLU A 172 19.06 5.71 6.77
CA GLU A 172 17.91 6.32 7.42
C GLU A 172 17.22 7.36 6.51
N ALA A 173 17.98 8.17 5.77
CA ALA A 173 17.44 9.10 4.78
C ALA A 173 16.61 8.37 3.72
N LEU A 174 17.13 7.29 3.15
CA LEU A 174 16.43 6.48 2.14
C LEU A 174 15.13 5.91 2.72
N ARG A 175 15.20 5.27 3.89
CA ARG A 175 14.06 4.67 4.58
C ARG A 175 12.94 5.69 4.83
N LEU A 176 13.31 6.90 5.28
CA LEU A 176 12.35 7.96 5.61
C LEU A 176 11.77 8.64 4.36
N PHE A 177 12.58 8.88 3.31
CA PHE A 177 12.04 9.36 2.02
C PHE A 177 11.10 8.34 1.38
N GLU A 178 11.42 7.04 1.45
CA GLU A 178 10.51 5.98 1.00
C GLU A 178 9.20 5.97 1.79
N LEU A 179 9.26 6.20 3.10
CA LEU A 179 8.06 6.32 3.92
C LEU A 179 7.23 7.55 3.52
N ALA A 180 7.86 8.72 3.35
CA ALA A 180 7.19 9.94 2.93
C ALA A 180 6.50 9.77 1.56
N VAL A 181 7.20 9.18 0.58
CA VAL A 181 6.62 8.88 -0.75
C VAL A 181 5.51 7.84 -0.65
N ALA A 182 5.59 6.86 0.26
CA ALA A 182 4.54 5.87 0.47
C ALA A 182 3.26 6.48 1.09
N ILE A 183 3.40 7.48 1.96
CA ILE A 183 2.26 8.22 2.53
C ILE A 183 1.68 9.19 1.50
N THR A 184 2.53 9.96 0.79
CA THR A 184 2.10 10.95 -0.20
C THR A 184 2.88 10.79 -1.51
N PRO A 185 2.42 9.89 -2.42
CA PRO A 185 3.18 9.46 -3.60
C PRO A 185 3.54 10.58 -4.57
N ASN A 186 2.71 11.61 -4.67
CA ASN A 186 2.88 12.69 -5.65
C ASN A 186 3.58 13.92 -5.08
N HIS A 187 4.07 13.89 -3.83
CA HIS A 187 4.75 15.03 -3.24
C HIS A 187 6.11 15.27 -3.90
N PRO A 188 6.33 16.43 -4.56
CA PRO A 188 7.49 16.65 -5.41
C PRO A 188 8.81 16.63 -4.63
N GLU A 189 8.83 17.22 -3.43
CA GLU A 189 10.03 17.27 -2.60
C GLU A 189 10.42 15.89 -2.05
N ALA A 190 9.45 15.08 -1.62
CA ALA A 190 9.71 13.73 -1.14
C ALA A 190 10.29 12.84 -2.25
N ARG A 191 9.74 12.92 -3.46
CA ARG A 191 10.26 12.19 -4.63
C ARG A 191 11.65 12.64 -5.03
N ALA A 192 11.89 13.95 -5.08
CA ALA A 192 13.21 14.50 -5.39
C ALA A 192 14.25 14.13 -4.32
N GLY A 193 13.85 14.11 -3.05
CA GLY A 193 14.68 13.66 -1.94
C GLY A 193 15.05 12.19 -2.05
N LEU A 194 14.06 11.34 -2.32
CA LEU A 194 14.28 9.91 -2.54
C LEU A 194 15.24 9.65 -3.69
N GLN A 195 15.05 10.32 -4.82
CA GLN A 195 15.93 10.19 -5.97
C GLN A 195 17.36 10.64 -5.66
N ARG A 196 17.54 11.75 -4.93
CA ARG A 196 18.86 12.22 -4.50
C ARG A 196 19.56 11.23 -3.56
N ALA A 197 18.82 10.67 -2.59
CA ALA A 197 19.36 9.68 -1.67
C ALA A 197 19.80 8.39 -2.39
N GLN A 198 19.02 7.92 -3.37
CA GLN A 198 19.38 6.78 -4.22
C GLN A 198 20.61 7.04 -5.08
N ASN A 199 20.70 8.21 -5.70
CA ASN A 199 21.82 8.57 -6.56
C ASN A 199 23.14 8.73 -5.78
N LEU A 200 23.06 9.26 -4.55
CA LEU A 200 24.22 9.43 -3.69
C LEU A 200 24.88 8.08 -3.36
N GLU A 201 24.11 7.06 -3.10
CA GLU A 201 24.60 5.70 -2.89
C GLU A 201 25.39 5.19 -4.11
N THR A 202 24.84 5.41 -5.30
CA THR A 202 25.48 5.00 -6.55
C THR A 202 26.78 5.76 -6.79
N VAL A 203 26.80 7.08 -6.58
CA VAL A 203 27.97 7.93 -6.77
C VAL A 203 29.10 7.53 -5.81
N LEU A 204 28.80 7.31 -4.55
CA LEU A 204 29.82 6.94 -3.56
C LEU A 204 30.41 5.58 -3.84
N ARG A 205 29.63 4.61 -4.25
CA ARG A 205 30.14 3.32 -4.68
C ARG A 205 31.06 3.41 -5.89
N LEU A 206 30.73 4.28 -6.87
CA LEU A 206 31.58 4.52 -8.03
C LEU A 206 32.88 5.23 -7.67
N VAL A 207 32.84 6.13 -6.69
CA VAL A 207 34.04 6.81 -6.17
C VAL A 207 34.95 5.81 -5.45
N GLU A 208 34.41 4.97 -4.57
CA GLU A 208 35.16 3.89 -3.92
C GLU A 208 35.84 2.98 -4.95
N GLN A 209 35.12 2.50 -5.94
CA GLN A 209 35.65 1.68 -7.02
C GLN A 209 36.76 2.42 -7.81
N GLY A 210 36.60 3.73 -8.05
CA GLY A 210 37.60 4.53 -8.74
C GLY A 210 38.88 4.67 -7.94
N LEU A 211 38.80 4.84 -6.63
CA LEU A 211 39.95 4.93 -5.74
C LEU A 211 40.72 3.60 -5.66
N ASP A 212 40.03 2.45 -5.64
CA ASP A 212 40.67 1.14 -5.67
C ASP A 212 41.50 0.91 -6.94
N TYR A 213 41.08 1.46 -8.09
CA TYR A 213 41.81 1.37 -9.36
C TYR A 213 43.06 2.29 -9.42
N GLU A 214 43.14 3.31 -8.58
CA GLU A 214 44.32 4.20 -8.52
C GLU A 214 45.41 3.64 -7.59
N GLU A 215 45.08 2.69 -6.70
CA GLU A 215 46.03 2.07 -5.77
C GLU A 215 46.70 0.78 -6.33
N GLU A 216 46.24 0.25 -7.46
CA GLU A 216 46.83 -0.90 -8.17
C GLU A 216 47.86 -0.41 -9.24
#